data_c6657cbf916781b0b15db93a376516e4
#
_entry.id   c6657cbf916781b0b15db93a376516e4
#
_cell.length_a   1.000
_cell.length_b   1.000
_cell.length_c   1.000
_cell.angle_alpha   90.00
_cell.angle_beta   90.00
_cell.angle_gamma   90.00
#
_symmetry.space_group_name_H-M   'P 1'
#
loop_
_entity.id
_entity.type
_entity.pdbx_description
1 polymer ?
#
loop_
_entity_poly.entity_id
_entity_poly.type
_entity_poly.pdbx_seq_one_letter_code
_entity_poly.pdbx_strand_id
1 'polypeptide(L)'
;MNTFCFTNKGTNAKINTDTILFVSEAISGNPLIINEQNNYSHFINSIEGSAVGLVADGLGDTFASRLAAQTYNENFLDLIEIVGEQEAINWIMHNFIKLEVNAARESANDKNKAMSGASIAGILYHKFAGIFIFHAGDSKVFAVDKDKAIQITKDHINGYVLENCACAGGGHYISIEGSRRNKSYNYFIATNSMCELLSKKYSSAEEGVYNIMKLNNAENFISELKKLSENYGDNITALGLTNPFE
;
A
#
# COMPACT_ATOMS: atom_id res chain seq x y z
N MET A 1 10.25 5.20 -13.37
CA MET A 1 8.96 4.97 -12.70
C MET A 1 8.48 6.26 -12.05
N ASN A 2 7.24 6.65 -12.26
CA ASN A 2 6.63 7.78 -11.56
C ASN A 2 5.66 7.26 -10.49
N THR A 3 5.55 7.99 -9.40
CA THR A 3 4.67 7.61 -8.29
C THR A 3 3.77 8.78 -7.93
N PHE A 4 2.53 8.50 -7.66
CA PHE A 4 1.58 9.45 -7.10
C PHE A 4 0.84 8.79 -5.93
N CYS A 5 0.54 9.59 -4.93
CA CYS A 5 -0.20 9.13 -3.77
C CYS A 5 -1.34 10.09 -3.45
N PHE A 6 -2.36 9.54 -2.84
CA PHE A 6 -3.53 10.26 -2.38
C PHE A 6 -4.05 9.64 -1.10
N THR A 7 -4.39 10.48 -0.12
CA THR A 7 -5.12 10.06 1.07
C THR A 7 -6.10 11.15 1.50
N ASN A 8 -7.26 10.76 1.99
CA ASN A 8 -8.29 11.63 2.52
C ASN A 8 -8.97 10.96 3.71
N LYS A 9 -9.13 11.71 4.78
CA LYS A 9 -9.76 11.24 6.01
C LYS A 9 -11.24 10.85 5.84
N GLY A 10 -11.92 11.38 4.85
CA GLY A 10 -13.38 11.29 4.75
C GLY A 10 -14.11 12.22 5.73
N THR A 11 -15.43 12.27 5.60
CA THR A 11 -16.26 13.24 6.34
C THR A 11 -16.65 12.76 7.73
N ASN A 12 -16.71 11.44 7.96
CA ASN A 12 -17.20 10.85 9.22
C ASN A 12 -16.07 10.41 10.16
N ALA A 13 -14.86 10.20 9.64
CA ALA A 13 -13.73 9.79 10.47
C ALA A 13 -13.18 10.95 11.30
N LYS A 14 -12.81 10.70 12.55
CA LYS A 14 -12.18 11.70 13.43
C LYS A 14 -10.73 11.96 13.02
N ILE A 15 -10.01 10.91 12.67
CA ILE A 15 -8.62 10.95 12.21
C ILE A 15 -8.48 10.09 10.96
N ASN A 16 -7.45 10.32 10.18
CA ASN A 16 -7.06 9.41 9.12
C ASN A 16 -6.15 8.32 9.72
N THR A 17 -6.62 7.08 9.71
CA THR A 17 -5.87 5.93 10.24
C THR A 17 -4.97 5.27 9.20
N ASP A 18 -5.12 5.66 7.93
CA ASP A 18 -4.33 5.14 6.84
C ASP A 18 -2.91 5.71 6.82
N THR A 19 -1.98 4.92 6.35
CA THR A 19 -0.57 5.31 6.16
C THR A 19 -0.10 4.91 4.77
N ILE A 20 0.68 5.77 4.13
CA ILE A 20 1.41 5.50 2.89
C ILE A 20 2.90 5.50 3.19
N LEU A 21 3.60 4.51 2.69
CA LEU A 21 5.06 4.53 2.53
C LEU A 21 5.40 4.49 1.04
N PHE A 22 6.31 5.36 0.65
CA PHE A 22 7.05 5.20 -0.59
C PHE A 22 8.53 5.53 -0.35
N VAL A 23 9.39 4.59 -0.67
CA VAL A 23 10.86 4.74 -0.59
C VAL A 23 11.51 4.10 -1.81
N SER A 24 12.57 4.73 -2.32
CA SER A 24 13.38 4.22 -3.42
C SER A 24 14.86 4.56 -3.21
N GLU A 25 15.75 3.97 -3.99
CA GLU A 25 17.19 4.30 -3.93
C GLU A 25 17.44 5.82 -4.08
N ALA A 26 16.68 6.48 -4.95
CA ALA A 26 16.81 7.91 -5.20
C ALA A 26 16.38 8.79 -4.00
N ILE A 27 15.46 8.31 -3.16
CA ILE A 27 14.89 9.07 -2.02
C ILE A 27 15.06 8.35 -0.67
N SER A 28 15.99 7.39 -0.57
CA SER A 28 16.19 6.61 0.67
C SER A 28 16.56 7.46 1.88
N GLY A 29 17.23 8.59 1.66
CA GLY A 29 17.53 9.56 2.71
C GLY A 29 16.34 10.45 3.12
N ASN A 30 15.25 10.47 2.36
CA ASN A 30 14.04 11.24 2.64
C ASN A 30 12.79 10.51 2.12
N PRO A 31 12.42 9.38 2.74
CA PRO A 31 11.28 8.59 2.34
C PRO A 31 9.97 9.37 2.47
N LEU A 32 9.01 9.09 1.61
CA LEU A 32 7.67 9.61 1.73
C LEU A 32 6.87 8.71 2.68
N ILE A 33 6.65 9.17 3.90
CA ILE A 33 5.74 8.54 4.86
C ILE A 33 4.62 9.53 5.16
N ILE A 34 3.39 9.15 4.86
CA ILE A 34 2.20 9.97 5.07
C ILE A 34 1.30 9.22 6.04
N ASN A 35 1.07 9.83 7.20
CA ASN A 35 0.16 9.32 8.22
C ASN A 35 -0.66 10.49 8.79
N GLU A 36 -1.82 10.19 9.34
CA GLU A 36 -2.70 11.16 10.02
C GLU A 36 -3.06 12.43 9.21
N GLN A 37 -2.81 12.42 7.90
CA GLN A 37 -3.09 13.57 7.02
C GLN A 37 -4.56 13.57 6.61
N ASN A 38 -5.25 14.67 6.85
CA ASN A 38 -6.67 14.79 6.53
C ASN A 38 -6.96 14.81 5.02
N ASN A 39 -6.05 15.40 4.25
CA ASN A 39 -6.13 15.46 2.80
C ASN A 39 -4.73 15.73 2.25
N TYR A 40 -4.13 14.74 1.62
CA TYR A 40 -2.79 14.84 1.08
C TYR A 40 -2.69 14.20 -0.29
N SER A 41 -1.93 14.82 -1.16
CA SER A 41 -1.57 14.25 -2.46
C SER A 41 -0.16 14.69 -2.84
N HIS A 42 0.60 13.78 -3.43
CA HIS A 42 1.96 14.05 -3.86
C HIS A 42 2.30 13.28 -5.13
N PHE A 43 3.27 13.81 -5.88
CA PHE A 43 3.77 13.19 -7.09
C PHE A 43 5.31 13.19 -7.07
N ILE A 44 5.90 12.05 -7.37
CA ILE A 44 7.35 11.86 -7.47
C ILE A 44 7.70 11.46 -8.89
N ASN A 45 8.50 12.28 -9.55
CA ASN A 45 9.01 12.00 -10.88
C ASN A 45 10.28 11.15 -10.82
N SER A 46 10.39 10.22 -11.76
CA SER A 46 11.61 9.48 -12.08
C SER A 46 12.24 8.76 -10.88
N ILE A 47 11.81 7.54 -10.65
CA ILE A 47 12.40 6.65 -9.67
C ILE A 47 13.38 5.74 -10.38
N GLU A 48 14.63 5.78 -9.96
CA GLU A 48 15.67 4.86 -10.39
C GLU A 48 16.00 3.87 -9.27
N GLY A 49 16.42 2.66 -9.65
CA GLY A 49 16.82 1.63 -8.70
C GLY A 49 15.63 0.89 -8.05
N SER A 50 15.91 0.26 -6.92
CA SER A 50 14.91 -0.50 -6.16
C SER A 50 13.96 0.43 -5.39
N ALA A 51 12.72 -0.01 -5.19
CA ALA A 51 11.70 0.78 -4.50
C ALA A 51 10.70 -0.10 -3.73
N VAL A 52 10.09 0.47 -2.70
CA VAL A 52 8.95 -0.10 -1.97
C VAL A 52 7.84 0.93 -1.89
N GLY A 53 6.64 0.50 -2.30
CA GLY A 53 5.39 1.22 -2.07
C GLY A 53 4.47 0.41 -1.19
N LEU A 54 3.86 1.01 -0.16
CA LEU A 54 2.96 0.35 0.77
C LEU A 54 1.81 1.27 1.14
N VAL A 55 0.61 0.70 1.19
CA VAL A 55 -0.58 1.31 1.80
C VAL A 55 -0.98 0.45 2.99
N ALA A 56 -1.25 1.07 4.12
CA ALA A 56 -1.71 0.42 5.34
C ALA A 56 -2.96 1.12 5.86
N ASP A 57 -4.05 0.38 5.97
CA ASP A 57 -5.34 0.81 6.51
C ASP A 57 -5.42 0.43 7.99
N GLY A 58 -5.44 1.43 8.87
CA GLY A 58 -5.40 1.23 10.32
C GLY A 58 -6.77 0.86 10.88
N LEU A 59 -6.87 -0.29 11.52
CA LEU A 59 -8.09 -0.80 12.15
C LEU A 59 -8.30 -0.14 13.53
N GLY A 60 -9.04 0.97 13.52
CA GLY A 60 -9.44 1.70 14.73
C GLY A 60 -8.47 2.78 15.21
N ASP A 61 -7.18 2.65 14.93
CA ASP A 61 -6.16 3.66 15.24
C ASP A 61 -5.00 3.67 14.22
N THR A 62 -4.03 4.55 14.41
CA THR A 62 -2.87 4.72 13.51
C THR A 62 -1.64 3.90 13.92
N PHE A 63 -1.67 3.17 15.02
CA PHE A 63 -0.48 2.53 15.55
C PHE A 63 0.10 1.47 14.60
N ALA A 64 -0.73 0.50 14.20
CA ALA A 64 -0.29 -0.61 13.37
C ALA A 64 0.07 -0.16 11.94
N SER A 65 -0.73 0.74 11.34
CA SER A 65 -0.46 1.25 9.99
C SER A 65 0.84 2.05 9.92
N ARG A 66 1.10 2.90 10.93
CA ARG A 66 2.35 3.65 11.05
C ARG A 66 3.55 2.74 11.30
N LEU A 67 3.41 1.77 12.21
CA LEU A 67 4.48 0.82 12.51
C LEU A 67 4.87 -0.02 11.30
N ALA A 68 3.89 -0.40 10.45
CA ALA A 68 4.15 -1.09 9.20
C ALA A 68 5.03 -0.24 8.28
N ALA A 69 4.65 1.01 8.01
CA ALA A 69 5.43 1.92 7.16
C ALA A 69 6.85 2.15 7.72
N GLN A 70 6.99 2.38 9.03
CA GLN A 70 8.28 2.56 9.68
C GLN A 70 9.16 1.32 9.54
N THR A 71 8.65 0.12 9.80
CA THR A 71 9.42 -1.13 9.75
C THR A 71 9.98 -1.39 8.34
N TYR A 72 9.17 -1.24 7.30
CA TYR A 72 9.63 -1.43 5.93
C TYR A 72 10.61 -0.34 5.48
N ASN A 73 10.44 0.90 5.95
CA ASN A 73 11.37 1.99 5.66
C ASN A 73 12.74 1.81 6.32
N GLU A 74 12.78 1.46 7.61
CA GLU A 74 14.02 1.28 8.38
C GLU A 74 14.96 0.22 7.79
N ASN A 75 14.41 -0.78 7.12
CA ASN A 75 15.17 -1.87 6.52
C ASN A 75 15.34 -1.73 5.00
N PHE A 76 15.00 -0.56 4.42
CA PHE A 76 15.05 -0.38 2.97
C PHE A 76 16.47 -0.50 2.41
N LEU A 77 17.50 -0.06 3.14
CA LEU A 77 18.90 -0.15 2.67
C LEU A 77 19.34 -1.61 2.49
N ASP A 78 18.86 -2.54 3.32
CA ASP A 78 19.16 -3.96 3.18
C ASP A 78 18.59 -4.54 1.87
N LEU A 79 17.50 -3.94 1.35
CA LEU A 79 16.90 -4.33 0.08
C LEU A 79 17.83 -4.06 -1.12
N ILE A 80 18.62 -3.00 -1.06
CA ILE A 80 19.48 -2.58 -2.19
C ILE A 80 20.57 -3.63 -2.47
N GLU A 81 21.00 -4.36 -1.45
CA GLU A 81 22.06 -5.36 -1.53
C GLU A 81 21.57 -6.74 -2.03
N ILE A 82 20.27 -6.92 -2.18
CA ILE A 82 19.67 -8.19 -2.63
C ILE A 82 20.05 -8.47 -4.09
N VAL A 83 20.34 -9.74 -4.39
CA VAL A 83 20.74 -10.17 -5.74
C VAL A 83 19.74 -11.11 -6.41
N GLY A 84 18.76 -11.65 -5.67
CA GLY A 84 17.85 -12.67 -6.19
C GLY A 84 16.44 -12.66 -5.62
N GLU A 85 15.57 -13.42 -6.27
CA GLU A 85 14.14 -13.51 -5.95
C GLU A 85 13.89 -14.05 -4.53
N GLN A 86 14.59 -15.10 -4.14
CA GLN A 86 14.40 -15.70 -2.81
C GLN A 86 14.79 -14.74 -1.69
N GLU A 87 15.82 -13.92 -1.90
CA GLU A 87 16.23 -12.91 -0.95
C GLU A 87 15.22 -11.77 -0.85
N ALA A 88 14.59 -11.38 -1.97
CA ALA A 88 13.51 -10.39 -1.96
C ALA A 88 12.28 -10.91 -1.19
N ILE A 89 11.90 -12.16 -1.38
CA ILE A 89 10.83 -12.82 -0.62
C ILE A 89 11.20 -12.86 0.87
N ASN A 90 12.41 -13.28 1.20
CA ASN A 90 12.89 -13.34 2.58
C ASN A 90 12.90 -11.97 3.23
N TRP A 91 13.26 -10.91 2.50
CA TRP A 91 13.23 -9.53 2.98
C TRP A 91 11.81 -9.10 3.34
N ILE A 92 10.82 -9.38 2.49
CA ILE A 92 9.40 -9.08 2.77
C ILE A 92 8.94 -9.82 4.03
N MET A 93 9.19 -11.13 4.10
CA MET A 93 8.79 -11.96 5.26
C MET A 93 9.48 -11.50 6.55
N HIS A 94 10.78 -11.20 6.50
CA HIS A 94 11.53 -10.73 7.66
C HIS A 94 10.95 -9.41 8.20
N ASN A 95 10.64 -8.47 7.33
CA ASN A 95 10.03 -7.21 7.74
C ASN A 95 8.64 -7.41 8.35
N PHE A 96 7.84 -8.34 7.82
CA PHE A 96 6.55 -8.66 8.40
C PHE A 96 6.69 -9.28 9.81
N ILE A 97 7.59 -10.22 9.99
CA ILE A 97 7.89 -10.80 11.31
C ILE A 97 8.39 -9.72 12.29
N LYS A 98 9.28 -8.82 11.83
CA LYS A 98 9.80 -7.72 12.63
C LYS A 98 8.68 -6.76 13.05
N LEU A 99 7.75 -6.47 12.14
CA LEU A 99 6.55 -5.69 12.43
C LEU A 99 5.72 -6.32 13.55
N GLU A 100 5.40 -7.63 13.46
CA GLU A 100 4.65 -8.35 14.49
C GLU A 100 5.38 -8.35 15.85
N VAL A 101 6.69 -8.58 15.86
CA VAL A 101 7.51 -8.55 17.08
C VAL A 101 7.55 -7.16 17.70
N ASN A 102 7.72 -6.11 16.90
CA ASN A 102 7.73 -4.73 17.40
C ASN A 102 6.35 -4.33 17.94
N ALA A 103 5.28 -4.71 17.25
CA ALA A 103 3.92 -4.47 17.71
C ALA A 103 3.66 -5.15 19.06
N ALA A 104 4.02 -6.42 19.20
CA ALA A 104 3.89 -7.15 20.46
C ALA A 104 4.68 -6.50 21.60
N ARG A 105 5.91 -6.02 21.31
CA ARG A 105 6.76 -5.35 22.30
C ARG A 105 6.17 -4.02 22.75
N GLU A 106 5.75 -3.17 21.81
CA GLU A 106 5.21 -1.85 22.14
C GLU A 106 3.83 -1.90 22.77
N SER A 107 3.04 -2.95 22.48
CA SER A 107 1.71 -3.15 23.05
C SER A 107 1.69 -3.89 24.38
N ALA A 108 2.81 -4.43 24.85
CA ALA A 108 2.89 -5.27 26.06
C ALA A 108 2.23 -4.63 27.30
N ASN A 109 2.26 -3.29 27.41
CA ASN A 109 1.69 -2.53 28.51
C ASN A 109 0.55 -1.58 28.09
N ASP A 110 0.07 -1.70 26.86
CA ASP A 110 -0.99 -0.82 26.30
C ASP A 110 -2.05 -1.65 25.59
N LYS A 111 -3.20 -1.81 26.23
CA LYS A 111 -4.32 -2.61 25.69
C LYS A 111 -4.88 -2.05 24.38
N ASN A 112 -4.82 -0.75 24.17
CA ASN A 112 -5.30 -0.15 22.92
C ASN A 112 -4.39 -0.56 21.76
N LYS A 113 -3.08 -0.45 21.96
CA LYS A 113 -2.09 -0.92 20.97
C LYS A 113 -2.18 -2.43 20.74
N ALA A 114 -2.45 -3.22 21.77
CA ALA A 114 -2.58 -4.67 21.66
C ALA A 114 -3.77 -5.11 20.78
N MET A 115 -4.76 -4.24 20.60
CA MET A 115 -5.92 -4.48 19.73
C MET A 115 -5.81 -3.75 18.39
N SER A 116 -4.73 -3.00 18.17
CA SER A 116 -4.50 -2.28 16.92
C SER A 116 -4.03 -3.23 15.83
N GLY A 117 -4.66 -3.14 14.68
CA GLY A 117 -4.30 -3.89 13.47
C GLY A 117 -4.21 -2.98 12.26
N ALA A 118 -3.68 -3.52 11.17
CA ALA A 118 -3.70 -2.85 9.88
C ALA A 118 -3.85 -3.86 8.74
N SER A 119 -4.73 -3.55 7.80
CA SER A 119 -4.71 -4.18 6.49
C SER A 119 -3.61 -3.54 5.66
N ILE A 120 -2.64 -4.31 5.22
CA ILE A 120 -1.49 -3.82 4.45
C ILE A 120 -1.46 -4.42 3.05
N ALA A 121 -1.11 -3.61 2.07
CA ALA A 121 -0.78 -4.05 0.72
C ALA A 121 0.42 -3.26 0.20
N GLY A 122 1.33 -3.94 -0.50
CA GLY A 122 2.54 -3.30 -0.98
C GLY A 122 3.13 -3.94 -2.22
N ILE A 123 4.04 -3.19 -2.83
CA ILE A 123 4.85 -3.60 -3.98
C ILE A 123 6.30 -3.34 -3.63
N LEU A 124 7.11 -4.36 -3.82
CA LEU A 124 8.56 -4.27 -3.87
C LEU A 124 8.98 -4.37 -5.33
N TYR A 125 9.70 -3.37 -5.81
CA TYR A 125 10.41 -3.40 -7.07
C TYR A 125 11.90 -3.51 -6.79
N HIS A 126 12.54 -4.52 -7.37
CA HIS A 126 13.98 -4.68 -7.30
C HIS A 126 14.56 -4.88 -8.69
N LYS A 127 15.56 -4.06 -9.06
CA LYS A 127 16.13 -4.02 -10.41
C LYS A 127 16.66 -5.38 -10.93
N PHE A 128 17.07 -6.29 -10.05
CA PHE A 128 17.58 -7.62 -10.41
C PHE A 128 16.60 -8.74 -10.07
N ALA A 129 15.88 -8.63 -8.93
CA ALA A 129 14.98 -9.68 -8.46
C ALA A 129 13.58 -9.62 -9.11
N GLY A 130 13.12 -8.44 -9.53
CA GLY A 130 11.82 -8.25 -10.17
C GLY A 130 10.79 -7.51 -9.30
N ILE A 131 9.51 -7.80 -9.52
CA ILE A 131 8.39 -7.20 -8.80
C ILE A 131 7.76 -8.24 -7.88
N PHE A 132 7.50 -7.85 -6.64
CA PHE A 132 6.81 -8.66 -5.64
C PHE A 132 5.66 -7.86 -5.05
N ILE A 133 4.48 -8.43 -5.07
CA ILE A 133 3.29 -7.90 -4.45
C ILE A 133 3.10 -8.65 -3.14
N PHE A 134 2.84 -7.93 -2.06
CA PHE A 134 2.63 -8.54 -0.75
C PHE A 134 1.44 -7.89 -0.04
N HIS A 135 0.69 -8.68 0.72
CA HIS A 135 -0.45 -8.16 1.47
C HIS A 135 -0.81 -9.02 2.68
N ALA A 136 -1.43 -8.39 3.67
CA ALA A 136 -2.12 -9.03 4.79
C ALA A 136 -3.37 -8.21 5.10
N GLY A 137 -4.54 -8.76 4.79
CA GLY A 137 -5.81 -8.06 4.94
C GLY A 137 -6.61 -7.96 3.64
N ASP A 138 -7.36 -6.88 3.50
CA ASP A 138 -8.26 -6.57 2.39
C ASP A 138 -7.87 -5.31 1.60
N SER A 139 -6.77 -4.66 1.94
CA SER A 139 -6.12 -3.68 1.05
C SER A 139 -5.64 -4.37 -0.22
N LYS A 140 -5.76 -3.70 -1.36
CA LYS A 140 -5.66 -4.33 -2.68
C LYS A 140 -4.53 -3.76 -3.52
N VAL A 141 -3.96 -4.63 -4.36
CA VAL A 141 -3.06 -4.25 -5.44
C VAL A 141 -3.66 -4.65 -6.78
N PHE A 142 -3.69 -3.71 -7.70
CA PHE A 142 -4.13 -3.90 -9.08
C PHE A 142 -2.95 -3.75 -10.02
N ALA A 143 -2.86 -4.65 -11.01
CA ALA A 143 -2.05 -4.45 -12.20
C ALA A 143 -2.91 -3.83 -13.29
N VAL A 144 -2.40 -2.80 -13.95
CA VAL A 144 -3.13 -2.04 -14.97
C VAL A 144 -2.35 -2.05 -16.27
N ASP A 145 -2.94 -2.62 -17.30
CA ASP A 145 -2.41 -2.57 -18.66
C ASP A 145 -3.17 -1.55 -19.55
N LYS A 146 -2.91 -1.57 -20.84
CA LYS A 146 -3.56 -0.65 -21.80
C LYS A 146 -5.07 -0.87 -21.95
N ASP A 147 -5.58 -2.03 -21.56
CA ASP A 147 -6.95 -2.46 -21.83
C ASP A 147 -7.81 -2.58 -20.58
N LYS A 148 -7.20 -2.88 -19.41
CA LYS A 148 -7.92 -3.13 -18.15
C LYS A 148 -7.05 -3.03 -16.90
N ALA A 149 -7.69 -3.02 -15.73
CA ALA A 149 -7.08 -3.34 -14.46
C ALA A 149 -7.52 -4.73 -13.96
N ILE A 150 -6.64 -5.41 -13.25
CA ILE A 150 -6.89 -6.72 -12.65
C ILE A 150 -6.40 -6.66 -11.21
N GLN A 151 -7.25 -7.02 -10.24
CA GLN A 151 -6.82 -7.21 -8.86
C GLN A 151 -5.89 -8.43 -8.78
N ILE A 152 -4.72 -8.24 -8.17
CA ILE A 152 -3.70 -9.29 -7.98
C ILE A 152 -3.84 -9.93 -6.60
N THR A 153 -4.04 -9.13 -5.56
CA THR A 153 -4.23 -9.61 -4.19
C THR A 153 -5.58 -10.31 -4.03
N LYS A 154 -5.61 -11.31 -3.15
CA LYS A 154 -6.87 -11.97 -2.75
C LYS A 154 -7.17 -11.58 -1.31
N ASP A 155 -8.31 -10.94 -1.09
CA ASP A 155 -8.71 -10.46 0.23
C ASP A 155 -8.72 -11.59 1.29
N HIS A 156 -8.15 -11.32 2.44
CA HIS A 156 -8.17 -12.24 3.58
C HIS A 156 -9.43 -12.00 4.44
N ILE A 157 -10.57 -12.30 3.85
CA ILE A 157 -11.89 -12.12 4.48
C ILE A 157 -12.73 -13.42 4.42
N ASN A 158 -13.57 -13.61 5.41
CA ASN A 158 -14.59 -14.65 5.43
C ASN A 158 -15.97 -14.00 5.66
N GLY A 159 -16.76 -13.96 4.59
CA GLY A 159 -17.98 -13.16 4.61
C GLY A 159 -17.66 -11.67 4.77
N TYR A 160 -17.98 -11.11 5.93
CA TYR A 160 -17.72 -9.71 6.27
C TYR A 160 -16.61 -9.55 7.34
N VAL A 161 -15.94 -10.62 7.71
CA VAL A 161 -14.94 -10.63 8.78
C VAL A 161 -13.54 -10.69 8.17
N LEU A 162 -12.69 -9.77 8.58
CA LEU A 162 -11.27 -9.79 8.26
C LEU A 162 -10.60 -10.95 9.04
N GLU A 163 -10.08 -11.95 8.32
CA GLU A 163 -9.45 -13.14 8.92
C GLU A 163 -7.96 -12.95 9.20
N ASN A 164 -7.33 -12.01 8.51
CA ASN A 164 -5.90 -11.78 8.62
C ASN A 164 -5.59 -10.28 8.42
N CYS A 165 -4.69 -9.75 9.24
CA CYS A 165 -4.18 -8.38 9.15
C CYS A 165 -2.83 -8.32 9.84
N ALA A 166 -2.09 -7.24 9.81
CA ALA A 166 -0.86 -7.06 10.56
C ALA A 166 -1.16 -6.59 12.00
N CYS A 167 -0.40 -7.06 12.98
CA CYS A 167 -0.31 -6.60 14.38
C CYS A 167 -1.45 -6.95 15.35
N ALA A 168 -2.67 -7.19 14.93
CA ALA A 168 -3.82 -7.42 15.82
C ALA A 168 -3.79 -8.79 16.53
N GLY A 169 -3.01 -8.91 17.58
CA GLY A 169 -3.00 -10.12 18.43
C GLY A 169 -2.02 -11.22 18.04
N GLY A 170 -1.26 -11.06 16.96
CA GLY A 170 -0.23 -12.01 16.49
C GLY A 170 -0.78 -13.23 15.75
N GLY A 171 0.13 -14.02 15.21
CA GLY A 171 -0.20 -15.25 14.49
C GLY A 171 -0.63 -15.02 13.04
N HIS A 172 -0.36 -13.85 12.50
CA HIS A 172 -0.74 -13.47 11.15
C HIS A 172 0.30 -13.92 10.12
N TYR A 173 -0.09 -13.89 8.84
CA TYR A 173 0.77 -14.25 7.73
C TYR A 173 0.71 -13.17 6.64
N ILE A 174 1.76 -13.14 5.81
CA ILE A 174 1.81 -12.29 4.63
C ILE A 174 1.75 -13.15 3.37
N SER A 175 0.87 -12.80 2.46
CA SER A 175 0.82 -13.39 1.12
C SER A 175 1.76 -12.64 0.20
N ILE A 176 2.49 -13.36 -0.64
CA ILE A 176 3.46 -12.80 -1.57
C ILE A 176 3.21 -13.39 -2.96
N GLU A 177 2.99 -12.49 -3.92
CA GLU A 177 2.91 -12.79 -5.35
C GLU A 177 4.17 -12.25 -6.02
N GLY A 178 4.95 -13.10 -6.67
CA GLY A 178 6.20 -12.73 -7.32
C GLY A 178 6.14 -12.79 -8.84
N SER A 179 6.84 -11.87 -9.49
CA SER A 179 7.03 -11.90 -10.94
C SER A 179 8.43 -11.44 -11.31
N ARG A 180 9.21 -12.33 -11.90
CA ARG A 180 10.56 -12.00 -12.41
C ARG A 180 10.56 -11.10 -13.63
N ARG A 181 9.48 -11.04 -14.38
CA ARG A 181 9.43 -10.40 -15.69
C ARG A 181 8.02 -9.94 -15.96
N ASN A 182 7.65 -8.79 -15.62
CA ASN A 182 6.50 -8.31 -16.32
C ASN A 182 6.57 -6.83 -16.59
N LYS A 183 6.75 -6.79 -17.91
CA LYS A 183 5.72 -6.21 -18.78
C LYS A 183 5.18 -4.94 -18.16
N SER A 184 5.16 -3.97 -18.95
CA SER A 184 4.34 -2.77 -19.10
C SER A 184 3.07 -2.63 -18.23
N TYR A 185 3.05 -3.11 -16.97
CA TYR A 185 1.98 -2.84 -16.04
C TYR A 185 2.28 -1.61 -15.20
N ASN A 186 1.32 -0.73 -15.11
CA ASN A 186 1.20 0.19 -13.99
C ASN A 186 0.58 -0.55 -12.81
N TYR A 187 0.82 -0.06 -11.61
CA TYR A 187 0.24 -0.66 -10.41
C TYR A 187 -0.52 0.39 -9.61
N PHE A 188 -1.60 -0.06 -8.99
CA PHE A 188 -2.41 0.74 -8.10
C PHE A 188 -2.63 -0.02 -6.80
N ILE A 189 -2.23 0.57 -5.69
CA ILE A 189 -2.42 0.02 -4.35
C ILE A 189 -3.47 0.88 -3.66
N ALA A 190 -4.45 0.27 -3.01
CA ALA A 190 -5.55 0.98 -2.40
C ALA A 190 -6.08 0.30 -1.14
N THR A 191 -6.60 1.09 -0.21
CA THR A 191 -7.41 0.60 0.91
C THR A 191 -8.74 0.05 0.40
N ASN A 192 -9.41 -0.78 1.21
CA ASN A 192 -10.72 -1.32 0.85
C ASN A 192 -11.74 -0.21 0.62
N SER A 193 -11.76 0.81 1.47
CA SER A 193 -12.67 1.97 1.34
C SER A 193 -12.47 2.74 0.03
N MET A 194 -11.23 2.86 -0.48
CA MET A 194 -10.97 3.42 -1.81
C MET A 194 -11.59 2.54 -2.91
N CYS A 195 -11.45 1.22 -2.80
CA CYS A 195 -12.04 0.29 -3.77
C CYS A 195 -13.58 0.34 -3.76
N GLU A 196 -14.19 0.48 -2.58
CA GLU A 196 -15.64 0.67 -2.47
C GLU A 196 -16.10 1.99 -3.10
N LEU A 197 -15.36 3.08 -2.88
CA LEU A 197 -15.65 4.37 -3.51
C LEU A 197 -15.62 4.25 -5.04
N LEU A 198 -14.61 3.60 -5.58
CA LEU A 198 -14.49 3.36 -7.03
C LEU A 198 -15.64 2.48 -7.55
N SER A 199 -16.00 1.42 -6.83
CA SER A 199 -17.11 0.53 -7.22
C SER A 199 -18.48 1.23 -7.18
N LYS A 200 -18.67 2.22 -6.32
CA LYS A 200 -19.90 3.04 -6.29
C LYS A 200 -20.01 4.00 -7.49
N LYS A 201 -18.87 4.44 -8.01
CA LYS A 201 -18.81 5.39 -9.14
C LYS A 201 -18.80 4.67 -10.49
N TYR A 202 -18.14 3.53 -10.56
CA TYR A 202 -17.97 2.69 -11.75
C TYR A 202 -18.66 1.34 -11.52
N SER A 203 -18.69 0.46 -12.50
CA SER A 203 -19.35 -0.84 -12.34
C SER A 203 -18.57 -1.81 -11.43
N SER A 204 -17.25 -1.57 -11.27
CA SER A 204 -16.38 -2.32 -10.35
C SER A 204 -15.18 -1.49 -9.90
N ALA A 205 -14.44 -1.97 -8.90
CA ALA A 205 -13.18 -1.35 -8.47
C ALA A 205 -12.14 -1.39 -9.61
N GLU A 206 -12.04 -2.50 -10.35
CA GLU A 206 -11.13 -2.65 -11.47
C GLU A 206 -11.40 -1.63 -12.57
N GLU A 207 -12.67 -1.44 -12.95
CA GLU A 207 -13.02 -0.42 -13.94
C GLU A 207 -12.70 0.98 -13.43
N GLY A 208 -12.95 1.25 -12.14
CA GLY A 208 -12.58 2.50 -11.50
C GLY A 208 -11.08 2.75 -11.54
N VAL A 209 -10.28 1.77 -11.13
CA VAL A 209 -8.81 1.81 -11.17
C VAL A 209 -8.30 2.04 -12.59
N TYR A 210 -8.84 1.29 -13.56
CA TYR A 210 -8.46 1.47 -14.97
C TYR A 210 -8.71 2.89 -15.46
N ASN A 211 -9.89 3.45 -15.20
CA ASN A 211 -10.23 4.80 -15.64
C ASN A 211 -9.37 5.87 -14.96
N ILE A 212 -9.05 5.72 -13.69
CA ILE A 212 -8.16 6.61 -12.95
C ILE A 212 -6.73 6.54 -13.50
N MET A 213 -6.19 5.35 -13.66
CA MET A 213 -4.81 5.14 -14.12
C MET A 213 -4.59 5.56 -15.58
N LYS A 214 -5.65 5.56 -16.40
CA LYS A 214 -5.62 6.00 -17.79
C LYS A 214 -5.48 7.53 -17.95
N LEU A 215 -5.65 8.31 -16.90
CA LEU A 215 -5.58 9.78 -16.96
C LEU A 215 -4.19 10.33 -17.31
N ASN A 216 -3.20 9.51 -17.54
CA ASN A 216 -1.84 9.80 -18.09
C ASN A 216 -1.10 11.01 -17.50
N ASN A 217 -1.64 11.64 -16.45
CA ASN A 217 -1.12 12.85 -15.82
C ASN A 217 -1.48 12.81 -14.34
N ALA A 218 -0.47 12.98 -13.48
CA ALA A 218 -0.63 12.96 -12.02
C ALA A 218 -1.61 14.01 -11.50
N GLU A 219 -1.66 15.20 -12.11
CA GLU A 219 -2.58 16.26 -11.70
C GLU A 219 -4.04 15.87 -11.96
N ASN A 220 -4.32 15.29 -13.13
CA ASN A 220 -5.66 14.82 -13.48
C ASN A 220 -6.07 13.66 -12.58
N PHE A 221 -5.16 12.73 -12.30
CA PHE A 221 -5.36 11.64 -11.37
C PHE A 221 -5.75 12.14 -9.97
N ILE A 222 -4.93 13.02 -9.39
CA ILE A 222 -5.19 13.59 -8.07
C ILE A 222 -6.49 14.40 -8.05
N SER A 223 -6.76 15.18 -9.11
CA SER A 223 -7.98 15.97 -9.23
C SER A 223 -9.24 15.09 -9.24
N GLU A 224 -9.20 13.98 -9.99
CA GLU A 224 -10.34 13.05 -10.03
C GLU A 224 -10.55 12.36 -8.69
N LEU A 225 -9.48 11.89 -8.02
CA LEU A 225 -9.59 11.30 -6.68
C LEU A 225 -10.13 12.30 -5.64
N LYS A 226 -9.69 13.55 -5.67
CA LYS A 226 -10.24 14.61 -4.80
C LYS A 226 -11.74 14.79 -5.00
N LYS A 227 -12.17 14.92 -6.26
CA LYS A 227 -13.58 15.05 -6.61
C LYS A 227 -14.41 13.84 -6.17
N LEU A 228 -13.91 12.64 -6.35
CA LEU A 228 -14.59 11.42 -5.90
C LEU A 228 -14.73 11.36 -4.38
N SER A 229 -13.72 11.84 -3.65
CA SER A 229 -13.65 11.76 -2.18
C SER A 229 -14.44 12.84 -1.44
N GLU A 230 -14.93 13.89 -2.09
CA GLU A 230 -15.53 15.09 -1.44
C GLU A 230 -16.61 14.78 -0.41
N ASN A 231 -17.40 13.72 -0.61
CA ASN A 231 -18.52 13.37 0.27
C ASN A 231 -18.42 11.92 0.79
N TYR A 232 -17.24 11.30 0.70
CA TYR A 232 -17.06 9.95 1.20
C TYR A 232 -16.84 9.96 2.72
N GLY A 233 -17.42 9.00 3.41
CA GLY A 233 -17.49 9.02 4.89
C GLY A 233 -16.22 8.48 5.58
N ASP A 234 -15.48 7.61 4.92
CA ASP A 234 -14.39 6.84 5.52
C ASP A 234 -13.02 7.28 5.00
N ASN A 235 -11.94 6.80 5.64
CA ASN A 235 -10.58 7.01 5.16
C ASN A 235 -10.40 6.34 3.80
N ILE A 236 -9.78 7.01 2.87
CA ILE A 236 -9.47 6.48 1.55
C ILE A 236 -8.04 6.80 1.17
N THR A 237 -7.32 5.79 0.73
CA THR A 237 -5.90 5.92 0.44
C THR A 237 -5.52 5.12 -0.80
N ALA A 238 -4.71 5.72 -1.64
CA ALA A 238 -4.17 5.08 -2.84
C ALA A 238 -2.74 5.51 -3.14
N LEU A 239 -1.98 4.58 -3.71
CA LEU A 239 -0.65 4.77 -4.25
C LEU A 239 -0.60 4.19 -5.66
N GLY A 240 -0.28 5.00 -6.64
CA GLY A 240 -0.10 4.57 -8.03
C GLY A 240 1.36 4.61 -8.44
N LEU A 241 1.77 3.59 -9.15
CA LEU A 241 3.12 3.39 -9.67
C LEU A 241 3.03 3.18 -11.18
N THR A 242 3.65 4.06 -11.96
CA THR A 242 3.79 3.80 -13.39
C THR A 242 4.90 2.79 -13.64
N ASN A 243 4.86 2.17 -14.82
CA ASN A 243 5.76 1.08 -15.18
C ASN A 243 7.23 1.35 -14.80
N PRO A 244 7.85 0.46 -14.01
CA PRO A 244 9.26 0.62 -13.63
C PRO A 244 10.26 0.25 -14.74
N PHE A 245 9.79 -0.34 -15.85
CA PHE A 245 10.64 -0.86 -16.92
C PHE A 245 10.61 -0.01 -18.22
N GLU A 246 9.90 1.11 -18.24
CA GLU A 246 9.90 2.08 -19.35
C GLU A 246 10.85 3.25 -19.15
#